data_9ae3b5659a52a70d0df130ce6610205a
#
_entry.id   9ae3b5659a52a70d0df130ce6610205a
#
_cell.length_a   1.000
_cell.length_b   1.000
_cell.length_c   1.000
_cell.angle_alpha   90.00
_cell.angle_beta   90.00
_cell.angle_gamma   90.00
#
_symmetry.space_group_name_H-M   'P 1'
#
loop_
_entity.id
_entity.type
_entity.pdbx_description
1 polymer ?
#
loop_
_entity_poly.entity_id
_entity_poly.type
_entity_poly.pdbx_seq_one_letter_code
_entity_poly.pdbx_strand_id
1 'polypeptide(L)'
;MKLLPYLLAGTVLLTSTGAHALNYCGELKNHYGPLDYRKRGQVNLEIVEGAHFTPEVEAGIKGNTSYLGGDLDYTLRAIPNHARALATLAMVGLRDKQVKVPATKWPVECYFNRAIRFAPDDAAVRATYGSYLLSLGKTKEAVGMFTTAVELAPEDPTINYNAGLAYLKKKDYDKARLHAKKAYELGFPLPGLKNKLVEAGKWDEPAQ
;
A
#
# COMPACT_ATOMS: atom_id res chain seq x y z
N MET A 1 4.59 13.59 70.86
CA MET A 1 5.43 13.47 69.65
C MET A 1 4.59 12.82 68.60
N LYS A 2 4.10 13.54 67.56
CA LYS A 2 3.29 13.01 66.44
C LYS A 2 4.22 13.01 65.22
N LEU A 3 4.49 11.83 64.69
CA LEU A 3 5.25 11.62 63.43
C LEU A 3 4.29 11.79 62.24
N LEU A 4 4.57 12.76 61.36
CA LEU A 4 3.93 12.92 60.05
C LEU A 4 4.58 11.97 59.03
N PRO A 5 3.80 11.27 58.21
CA PRO A 5 4.36 10.52 57.07
C PRO A 5 4.54 11.45 55.86
N TYR A 6 5.72 11.46 55.27
CA TYR A 6 6.03 12.10 53.99
C TYR A 6 5.46 11.25 52.85
N LEU A 7 4.51 11.79 52.08
CA LEU A 7 4.06 11.29 50.80
C LEU A 7 5.07 11.69 49.72
N LEU A 8 5.82 10.72 49.22
CA LEU A 8 6.63 10.86 48.00
C LEU A 8 5.71 10.76 46.79
N ALA A 9 5.43 11.90 46.13
CA ALA A 9 4.78 11.96 44.85
C ALA A 9 5.78 11.58 43.74
N GLY A 10 5.70 10.36 43.24
CA GLY A 10 6.47 9.89 42.09
C GLY A 10 5.93 10.50 40.80
N THR A 11 6.70 11.40 40.20
CA THR A 11 6.41 11.95 38.86
C THR A 11 6.75 10.91 37.80
N VAL A 12 5.73 10.31 37.19
CA VAL A 12 5.91 9.41 36.02
C VAL A 12 6.17 10.29 34.79
N LEU A 13 7.42 10.31 34.36
CA LEU A 13 7.81 10.89 33.07
C LEU A 13 7.32 9.95 31.94
N LEU A 14 6.21 10.30 31.32
CA LEU A 14 5.77 9.71 30.06
C LEU A 14 6.71 10.18 28.93
N THR A 15 7.73 9.39 28.63
CA THR A 15 8.56 9.60 27.44
C THR A 15 7.76 9.24 26.19
N SER A 16 7.40 10.24 25.40
CA SER A 16 6.75 10.09 24.11
C SER A 16 7.73 9.46 23.09
N THR A 17 7.67 8.14 22.89
CA THR A 17 8.47 7.40 21.90
C THR A 17 7.89 7.47 20.48
N GLY A 18 6.90 8.33 20.21
CA GLY A 18 6.19 8.39 18.94
C GLY A 18 6.87 9.16 17.79
N ALA A 19 7.89 9.98 18.08
CA ALA A 19 8.45 10.91 17.08
C ALA A 19 9.54 10.31 16.16
N HIS A 20 10.18 9.22 16.54
CA HIS A 20 11.33 8.67 15.80
C HIS A 20 10.96 7.73 14.63
N ALA A 21 9.77 7.16 14.60
CA ALA A 21 9.35 6.23 13.53
C ALA A 21 9.11 6.93 12.17
N LEU A 22 8.78 8.23 12.18
CA LEU A 22 8.46 8.98 10.96
C LEU A 22 9.70 9.35 10.12
N ASN A 23 10.88 9.44 10.70
CA ASN A 23 12.11 9.82 9.99
C ASN A 23 12.86 8.64 9.35
N TYR A 24 12.50 7.40 9.67
CA TYR A 24 13.21 6.21 9.14
C TYR A 24 13.13 6.10 7.62
N CYS A 25 12.01 6.51 7.01
CA CYS A 25 11.78 6.46 5.56
C CYS A 25 12.17 7.75 4.83
N GLY A 26 12.85 8.67 5.50
CA GLY A 26 13.41 9.91 4.96
C GLY A 26 12.38 10.97 4.58
N GLU A 27 12.91 12.14 4.23
CA GLU A 27 12.13 13.30 3.81
C GLU A 27 11.52 13.09 2.43
N LEU A 28 10.36 13.74 2.18
CA LEU A 28 9.71 13.73 0.85
C LEU A 28 10.41 14.66 -0.14
N LYS A 29 11.13 15.68 0.35
CA LYS A 29 11.85 16.63 -0.50
C LYS A 29 12.82 15.90 -1.43
N ASN A 30 12.77 16.22 -2.73
CA ASN A 30 13.65 15.69 -3.76
C ASN A 30 14.11 16.82 -4.69
N HIS A 31 15.19 16.61 -5.44
CA HIS A 31 15.71 17.60 -6.40
C HIS A 31 14.68 17.88 -7.50
N TYR A 32 14.02 16.84 -8.02
CA TYR A 32 12.90 16.93 -8.95
C TYR A 32 11.66 16.30 -8.33
N GLY A 33 10.56 17.04 -8.26
CA GLY A 33 9.38 16.62 -7.51
C GLY A 33 9.44 17.07 -6.03
N PRO A 34 8.57 16.52 -5.14
CA PRO A 34 7.63 15.44 -5.45
C PRO A 34 6.44 15.90 -6.31
N LEU A 35 6.05 15.08 -7.28
CA LEU A 35 4.92 15.27 -8.17
C LEU A 35 3.80 14.29 -7.81
N ASP A 36 2.54 14.74 -7.94
CA ASP A 36 1.38 13.88 -7.71
C ASP A 36 0.98 13.13 -8.99
N TYR A 37 1.03 11.80 -8.95
CA TYR A 37 0.70 10.93 -10.07
C TYR A 37 -0.73 11.13 -10.60
N ARG A 38 -1.67 11.49 -9.73
CA ARG A 38 -3.08 11.75 -10.09
C ARG A 38 -3.25 13.02 -10.92
N LYS A 39 -2.26 13.92 -10.89
CA LYS A 39 -2.24 15.19 -11.65
C LYS A 39 -1.57 15.06 -13.02
N ARG A 40 -1.59 13.85 -13.61
CA ARG A 40 -1.14 13.61 -14.98
C ARG A 40 -1.83 14.59 -15.93
N GLY A 41 -1.06 15.25 -16.80
CA GLY A 41 -1.54 16.31 -17.67
C GLY A 41 -1.45 17.73 -17.08
N GLN A 42 -1.29 17.90 -15.75
CA GLN A 42 -1.02 19.17 -15.11
C GLN A 42 0.46 19.32 -14.71
N VAL A 43 1.16 18.20 -14.51
CA VAL A 43 2.57 18.14 -14.19
C VAL A 43 3.28 17.20 -15.18
N ASN A 44 4.52 17.51 -15.51
CA ASN A 44 5.26 16.73 -16.50
C ASN A 44 5.83 15.46 -15.86
N LEU A 45 5.03 14.40 -15.78
CA LEU A 45 5.46 13.09 -15.31
C LEU A 45 6.32 12.37 -16.35
N GLU A 46 6.13 12.69 -17.64
CA GLU A 46 6.76 11.99 -18.77
C GLU A 46 8.29 12.12 -18.77
N ILE A 47 8.84 13.22 -18.22
CA ILE A 47 10.28 13.37 -18.04
C ILE A 47 10.84 12.25 -17.14
N VAL A 48 10.12 11.91 -16.06
CA VAL A 48 10.54 10.86 -15.13
C VAL A 48 10.24 9.48 -15.72
N GLU A 49 9.00 9.26 -16.19
CA GLU A 49 8.58 7.95 -16.69
C GLU A 49 9.37 7.54 -17.93
N GLY A 50 9.60 8.44 -18.89
CA GLY A 50 10.36 8.15 -20.10
C GLY A 50 11.80 7.74 -19.84
N ALA A 51 12.42 8.25 -18.77
CA ALA A 51 13.80 7.91 -18.42
C ALA A 51 13.90 6.75 -17.41
N HIS A 52 12.98 6.67 -16.44
CA HIS A 52 13.13 5.81 -15.26
C HIS A 52 11.97 4.82 -15.02
N PHE A 53 10.90 4.87 -15.84
CA PHE A 53 9.77 3.94 -15.75
C PHE A 53 9.30 3.47 -17.12
N THR A 54 10.26 3.01 -17.93
CA THR A 54 10.00 2.41 -19.25
C THR A 54 9.24 1.08 -19.11
N PRO A 55 8.68 0.53 -20.20
CA PRO A 55 7.99 -0.76 -20.16
C PRO A 55 8.82 -1.90 -19.54
N GLU A 56 10.15 -1.92 -19.79
CA GLU A 56 11.03 -2.93 -19.19
C GLU A 56 11.24 -2.74 -17.69
N VAL A 57 11.31 -1.49 -17.22
CA VAL A 57 11.35 -1.16 -15.79
C VAL A 57 10.03 -1.53 -15.12
N GLU A 58 8.91 -1.17 -15.73
CA GLU A 58 7.58 -1.51 -15.24
C GLU A 58 7.36 -3.02 -15.15
N ALA A 59 7.81 -3.77 -16.16
CA ALA A 59 7.77 -5.23 -16.15
C ALA A 59 8.72 -5.88 -15.14
N GLY A 60 9.58 -5.10 -14.46
CA GLY A 60 10.55 -5.60 -13.50
C GLY A 60 11.65 -6.45 -14.14
N ILE A 61 11.97 -6.22 -15.41
CA ILE A 61 12.96 -7.00 -16.19
C ILE A 61 14.36 -6.42 -15.99
N LYS A 62 14.53 -5.12 -16.30
CA LYS A 62 15.83 -4.42 -16.22
C LYS A 62 15.63 -2.93 -16.00
N GLY A 63 16.66 -2.24 -15.55
CA GLY A 63 16.68 -0.78 -15.53
C GLY A 63 16.94 -0.20 -16.93
N ASN A 64 16.74 1.10 -17.07
CA ASN A 64 16.97 1.86 -18.29
C ASN A 64 18.19 2.80 -18.17
N THR A 65 18.19 3.68 -17.17
CA THR A 65 19.30 4.61 -16.92
C THR A 65 20.24 4.12 -15.82
N SER A 66 19.79 3.14 -15.03
CA SER A 66 20.50 2.58 -13.89
C SER A 66 20.14 1.11 -13.74
N TYR A 67 20.51 0.48 -12.59
CA TYR A 67 19.94 -0.79 -12.19
C TYR A 67 18.42 -0.64 -11.96
N LEU A 68 17.66 -1.73 -12.13
CA LEU A 68 16.20 -1.75 -11.98
C LEU A 68 15.73 -1.04 -10.70
N GLY A 69 16.33 -1.39 -9.55
CA GLY A 69 15.98 -0.72 -8.29
C GLY A 69 16.37 0.75 -8.26
N GLY A 70 17.42 1.16 -8.95
CA GLY A 70 17.84 2.57 -9.04
C GLY A 70 16.83 3.42 -9.82
N ASP A 71 16.30 2.91 -10.92
CA ASP A 71 15.28 3.60 -11.70
C ASP A 71 13.93 3.64 -10.95
N LEU A 72 13.54 2.55 -10.27
CA LEU A 72 12.37 2.54 -9.40
C LEU A 72 12.51 3.50 -8.21
N ASP A 73 13.70 3.56 -7.59
CA ASP A 73 14.01 4.50 -6.52
C ASP A 73 13.88 5.95 -6.98
N TYR A 74 14.44 6.28 -8.16
CA TYR A 74 14.33 7.62 -8.71
C TYR A 74 12.87 7.99 -8.97
N THR A 75 12.14 7.12 -9.66
CA THR A 75 10.71 7.30 -9.96
C THR A 75 9.90 7.57 -8.69
N LEU A 76 10.07 6.75 -7.65
CA LEU A 76 9.30 6.85 -6.40
C LEU A 76 9.78 7.97 -5.45
N ARG A 77 10.95 8.54 -5.68
CA ARG A 77 11.36 9.79 -5.02
C ARG A 77 10.76 11.01 -5.72
N ALA A 78 10.72 10.99 -7.04
CA ALA A 78 10.17 12.09 -7.84
C ALA A 78 8.63 12.09 -7.85
N ILE A 79 8.00 10.90 -7.84
CA ILE A 79 6.53 10.71 -7.88
C ILE A 79 6.17 9.70 -6.79
N PRO A 80 6.05 10.13 -5.51
CA PRO A 80 5.90 9.20 -4.40
C PRO A 80 4.66 8.30 -4.48
N ASN A 81 3.56 8.81 -5.03
CA ASN A 81 2.29 8.07 -5.18
C ASN A 81 2.11 7.44 -6.57
N HIS A 82 3.19 7.12 -7.26
CA HIS A 82 3.14 6.40 -8.53
C HIS A 82 2.76 4.93 -8.30
N ALA A 83 1.45 4.63 -8.32
CA ALA A 83 0.91 3.32 -7.94
C ALA A 83 1.51 2.15 -8.75
N ARG A 84 1.73 2.33 -10.07
CA ARG A 84 2.35 1.31 -10.93
C ARG A 84 3.80 1.03 -10.52
N ALA A 85 4.60 2.07 -10.26
CA ALA A 85 5.99 1.89 -9.81
C ALA A 85 6.07 1.26 -8.41
N LEU A 86 5.14 1.61 -7.50
CA LEU A 86 5.01 0.93 -6.21
C LEU A 86 4.68 -0.56 -6.38
N ALA A 87 3.75 -0.90 -7.29
CA ALA A 87 3.41 -2.28 -7.60
C ALA A 87 4.60 -3.06 -8.16
N THR A 88 5.35 -2.45 -9.10
CA THR A 88 6.57 -3.06 -9.65
C THR A 88 7.63 -3.27 -8.58
N LEU A 89 7.90 -2.27 -7.73
CA LEU A 89 8.87 -2.41 -6.66
C LEU A 89 8.48 -3.52 -5.67
N ALA A 90 7.19 -3.59 -5.32
CA ALA A 90 6.64 -4.65 -4.46
C ALA A 90 6.79 -6.04 -5.12
N MET A 91 6.44 -6.15 -6.40
CA MET A 91 6.58 -7.39 -7.18
C MET A 91 8.04 -7.87 -7.22
N VAL A 92 8.98 -6.98 -7.53
CA VAL A 92 10.42 -7.31 -7.55
C VAL A 92 10.90 -7.75 -6.17
N GLY A 93 10.53 -7.02 -5.11
CA GLY A 93 10.88 -7.38 -3.73
C GLY A 93 10.35 -8.76 -3.33
N LEU A 94 9.10 -9.09 -3.69
CA LEU A 94 8.48 -10.40 -3.43
C LEU A 94 9.13 -11.51 -4.26
N ARG A 95 9.32 -11.29 -5.57
CA ARG A 95 9.94 -12.26 -6.49
C ARG A 95 11.34 -12.65 -6.01
N ASP A 96 12.15 -11.67 -5.66
CA ASP A 96 13.55 -11.86 -5.32
C ASP A 96 13.76 -12.07 -3.81
N LYS A 97 12.67 -12.14 -3.03
CA LYS A 97 12.65 -12.30 -1.57
C LYS A 97 13.50 -11.25 -0.84
N GLN A 98 13.45 -10.02 -1.33
CA GLN A 98 14.22 -8.89 -0.82
C GLN A 98 13.30 -7.89 -0.10
N VAL A 99 13.60 -7.62 1.17
CA VAL A 99 12.96 -6.52 1.93
C VAL A 99 13.36 -5.16 1.35
N LYS A 100 14.59 -5.07 0.87
CA LYS A 100 15.15 -3.90 0.17
C LYS A 100 15.69 -4.36 -1.17
N VAL A 101 15.08 -3.90 -2.26
CA VAL A 101 15.55 -4.20 -3.62
C VAL A 101 16.93 -3.56 -3.84
N PRO A 102 17.90 -4.26 -4.45
CA PRO A 102 19.22 -3.70 -4.73
C PRO A 102 19.16 -2.37 -5.46
N ALA A 103 20.05 -1.44 -5.11
CA ALA A 103 20.10 -0.07 -5.61
C ALA A 103 18.93 0.85 -5.22
N THR A 104 17.96 0.39 -4.41
CA THR A 104 17.00 1.31 -3.79
C THR A 104 17.57 1.95 -2.53
N LYS A 105 17.10 3.15 -2.19
CA LYS A 105 17.54 3.86 -0.98
C LYS A 105 16.98 3.24 0.29
N TRP A 106 15.72 2.76 0.26
CA TRP A 106 15.00 2.25 1.42
C TRP A 106 14.38 0.86 1.16
N PRO A 107 13.95 0.16 2.21
CA PRO A 107 13.07 -1.00 2.10
C PRO A 107 11.75 -0.69 1.36
N VAL A 108 11.14 -1.71 0.76
CA VAL A 108 9.89 -1.58 -0.01
C VAL A 108 8.79 -0.88 0.79
N GLU A 109 8.59 -1.25 2.05
CA GLU A 109 7.55 -0.65 2.91
C GLU A 109 7.74 0.86 3.11
N CYS A 110 8.98 1.35 3.06
CA CYS A 110 9.25 2.78 3.16
C CYS A 110 8.69 3.57 1.98
N TYR A 111 8.70 3.01 0.77
CA TYR A 111 8.13 3.70 -0.40
C TYR A 111 6.62 3.82 -0.25
N PHE A 112 5.93 2.81 0.27
CA PHE A 112 4.50 2.91 0.61
C PHE A 112 4.23 3.94 1.71
N ASN A 113 5.05 3.96 2.77
CA ASN A 113 4.93 4.98 3.82
C ASN A 113 5.10 6.39 3.26
N ARG A 114 6.10 6.60 2.41
CA ARG A 114 6.35 7.88 1.73
C ARG A 114 5.17 8.29 0.85
N ALA A 115 4.62 7.35 0.07
CA ALA A 115 3.45 7.58 -0.78
C ALA A 115 2.23 7.99 0.04
N ILE A 116 1.95 7.30 1.14
CA ILE A 116 0.82 7.61 2.04
C ILE A 116 1.00 8.97 2.74
N ARG A 117 2.22 9.33 3.15
CA ARG A 117 2.50 10.66 3.73
C ARG A 117 2.34 11.78 2.70
N PHE A 118 2.69 11.51 1.45
CA PHE A 118 2.58 12.47 0.36
C PHE A 118 1.14 12.67 -0.11
N ALA A 119 0.40 11.58 -0.29
CA ALA A 119 -0.98 11.56 -0.77
C ALA A 119 -1.84 10.64 0.12
N PRO A 120 -2.26 11.12 1.32
CA PRO A 120 -2.99 10.31 2.29
C PRO A 120 -4.38 9.87 1.79
N ASP A 121 -4.92 10.58 0.82
CA ASP A 121 -6.21 10.37 0.15
C ASP A 121 -6.11 9.57 -1.16
N ASP A 122 -4.97 8.95 -1.45
CA ASP A 122 -4.79 8.16 -2.66
C ASP A 122 -5.21 6.70 -2.44
N ALA A 123 -6.38 6.34 -2.95
CA ALA A 123 -6.95 5.00 -2.85
C ALA A 123 -6.09 3.94 -3.56
N ALA A 124 -5.49 4.28 -4.71
CA ALA A 124 -4.66 3.35 -5.48
C ALA A 124 -3.37 2.98 -4.72
N VAL A 125 -2.75 3.93 -4.04
CA VAL A 125 -1.59 3.67 -3.16
C VAL A 125 -1.97 2.71 -2.03
N ARG A 126 -3.11 2.96 -1.37
CA ARG A 126 -3.61 2.10 -0.28
C ARG A 126 -3.91 0.69 -0.76
N ALA A 127 -4.58 0.54 -1.89
CA ALA A 127 -4.89 -0.76 -2.48
C ALA A 127 -3.63 -1.53 -2.89
N THR A 128 -2.66 -0.85 -3.50
CA THR A 128 -1.38 -1.44 -3.88
C THR A 128 -0.60 -1.91 -2.64
N TYR A 129 -0.58 -1.12 -1.57
CA TYR A 129 0.05 -1.53 -0.32
C TYR A 129 -0.68 -2.71 0.34
N GLY A 130 -2.02 -2.68 0.33
CA GLY A 130 -2.84 -3.82 0.78
C GLY A 130 -2.50 -5.12 0.06
N SER A 131 -2.34 -5.07 -1.26
CA SER A 131 -1.95 -6.22 -2.08
C SER A 131 -0.56 -6.76 -1.72
N TYR A 132 0.41 -5.87 -1.52
CA TYR A 132 1.76 -6.25 -1.06
C TYR A 132 1.73 -6.92 0.32
N LEU A 133 1.03 -6.32 1.29
CA LEU A 133 0.88 -6.88 2.64
C LEU A 133 0.19 -8.24 2.62
N LEU A 134 -0.84 -8.41 1.77
CA LEU A 134 -1.54 -9.68 1.60
C LEU A 134 -0.61 -10.78 1.07
N SER A 135 0.26 -10.43 0.12
CA SER A 135 1.28 -11.34 -0.42
C SER A 135 2.34 -11.73 0.61
N LEU A 136 2.64 -10.85 1.57
CA LEU A 136 3.50 -11.15 2.72
C LEU A 136 2.79 -11.95 3.83
N GLY A 137 1.49 -12.26 3.69
CA GLY A 137 0.70 -12.92 4.74
C GLY A 137 0.27 -12.00 5.88
N LYS A 138 0.54 -10.70 5.82
CA LYS A 138 0.13 -9.68 6.79
C LYS A 138 -1.34 -9.30 6.59
N THR A 139 -2.23 -10.31 6.74
CA THR A 139 -3.65 -10.20 6.35
C THR A 139 -4.40 -9.10 7.12
N LYS A 140 -4.10 -8.91 8.42
CA LYS A 140 -4.78 -7.89 9.24
C LYS A 140 -4.47 -6.49 8.75
N GLU A 141 -3.20 -6.20 8.49
CA GLU A 141 -2.73 -4.92 7.97
C GLU A 141 -3.26 -4.67 6.55
N ALA A 142 -3.26 -5.71 5.70
CA ALA A 142 -3.81 -5.64 4.35
C ALA A 142 -5.29 -5.25 4.36
N VAL A 143 -6.11 -5.86 5.23
CA VAL A 143 -7.52 -5.50 5.40
C VAL A 143 -7.67 -4.04 5.80
N GLY A 144 -6.84 -3.52 6.71
CA GLY A 144 -6.85 -2.11 7.09
C GLY A 144 -6.59 -1.18 5.89
N MET A 145 -5.62 -1.51 5.05
CA MET A 145 -5.32 -0.74 3.83
C MET A 145 -6.49 -0.77 2.85
N PHE A 146 -7.09 -1.93 2.61
CA PHE A 146 -8.24 -2.05 1.71
C PHE A 146 -9.50 -1.38 2.25
N THR A 147 -9.74 -1.41 3.56
CA THR A 147 -10.86 -0.66 4.17
C THR A 147 -10.75 0.82 3.84
N THR A 148 -9.58 1.42 4.10
CA THR A 148 -9.37 2.83 3.75
C THR A 148 -9.44 3.07 2.23
N ALA A 149 -8.93 2.15 1.40
CA ALA A 149 -9.01 2.30 -0.06
C ALA A 149 -10.46 2.31 -0.57
N VAL A 150 -11.33 1.45 -0.02
CA VAL A 150 -12.77 1.41 -0.35
C VAL A 150 -13.47 2.68 0.15
N GLU A 151 -13.14 3.20 1.33
CA GLU A 151 -13.68 4.46 1.84
C GLU A 151 -13.35 5.64 0.91
N LEU A 152 -12.12 5.67 0.35
CA LEU A 152 -11.67 6.71 -0.57
C LEU A 152 -12.22 6.55 -2.00
N ALA A 153 -12.46 5.33 -2.46
CA ALA A 153 -12.94 5.01 -3.80
C ALA A 153 -13.94 3.85 -3.79
N PRO A 154 -15.18 4.07 -3.25
CA PRO A 154 -16.18 3.00 -3.08
C PRO A 154 -16.67 2.40 -4.39
N GLU A 155 -16.62 3.16 -5.48
CA GLU A 155 -17.07 2.73 -6.80
C GLU A 155 -15.94 2.19 -7.70
N ASP A 156 -14.74 1.92 -7.15
CA ASP A 156 -13.67 1.27 -7.91
C ASP A 156 -13.83 -0.26 -7.87
N PRO A 157 -14.07 -0.92 -9.03
CA PRO A 157 -14.30 -2.36 -9.09
C PRO A 157 -13.07 -3.17 -8.67
N THR A 158 -11.86 -2.70 -8.98
CA THR A 158 -10.60 -3.38 -8.66
C THR A 158 -10.31 -3.33 -7.16
N ILE A 159 -10.55 -2.18 -6.54
CA ILE A 159 -10.37 -1.99 -5.09
C ILE A 159 -11.35 -2.88 -4.33
N ASN A 160 -12.63 -2.91 -4.73
CA ASN A 160 -13.62 -3.80 -4.13
C ASN A 160 -13.24 -5.28 -4.30
N TYR A 161 -12.83 -5.71 -5.49
CA TYR A 161 -12.40 -7.09 -5.73
C TYR A 161 -11.24 -7.49 -4.82
N ASN A 162 -10.20 -6.66 -4.71
CA ASN A 162 -9.03 -6.93 -3.89
C ASN A 162 -9.34 -6.88 -2.38
N ALA A 163 -10.24 -5.98 -1.95
CA ALA A 163 -10.77 -5.98 -0.59
C ALA A 163 -11.49 -7.30 -0.28
N GLY A 164 -12.31 -7.79 -1.20
CA GLY A 164 -12.98 -9.08 -1.09
C GLY A 164 -11.99 -10.24 -0.94
N LEU A 165 -10.87 -10.25 -1.71
CA LEU A 165 -9.81 -11.24 -1.56
C LEU A 165 -9.12 -11.17 -0.18
N ALA A 166 -8.90 -9.98 0.35
CA ALA A 166 -8.30 -9.80 1.68
C ALA A 166 -9.23 -10.30 2.79
N TYR A 167 -10.53 -9.99 2.71
CA TYR A 167 -11.53 -10.50 3.65
C TYR A 167 -11.69 -12.02 3.54
N LEU A 168 -11.67 -12.60 2.34
CA LEU A 168 -11.67 -14.04 2.13
C LEU A 168 -10.46 -14.71 2.81
N LYS A 169 -9.27 -14.15 2.65
CA LYS A 169 -8.05 -14.63 3.31
C LYS A 169 -8.15 -14.54 4.84
N LYS A 170 -8.84 -13.52 5.34
CA LYS A 170 -9.15 -13.35 6.77
C LYS A 170 -10.23 -14.31 7.26
N LYS A 171 -10.94 -15.03 6.36
CA LYS A 171 -12.12 -15.85 6.61
C LYS A 171 -13.36 -15.05 7.08
N ASP A 172 -13.41 -13.76 6.79
CA ASP A 172 -14.57 -12.89 6.96
C ASP A 172 -15.42 -12.99 5.67
N TYR A 173 -16.18 -14.07 5.56
CA TYR A 173 -16.89 -14.42 4.32
C TYR A 173 -18.00 -13.45 3.98
N ASP A 174 -18.64 -12.82 4.96
CA ASP A 174 -19.72 -11.87 4.75
C ASP A 174 -19.18 -10.61 4.06
N LYS A 175 -18.09 -10.05 4.57
CA LYS A 175 -17.43 -8.90 3.94
C LYS A 175 -16.81 -9.29 2.60
N ALA A 176 -16.22 -10.48 2.48
CA ALA A 176 -15.69 -10.95 1.21
C ALA A 176 -16.77 -11.00 0.13
N ARG A 177 -17.97 -11.54 0.47
CA ARG A 177 -19.13 -11.60 -0.43
C ARG A 177 -19.67 -10.22 -0.77
N LEU A 178 -19.80 -9.32 0.23
CA LEU A 178 -20.24 -7.95 0.02
C LEU A 178 -19.38 -7.23 -1.03
N HIS A 179 -18.07 -7.25 -0.85
CA HIS A 179 -17.14 -6.60 -1.77
C HIS A 179 -17.06 -7.31 -3.13
N ALA A 180 -17.20 -8.65 -3.17
CA ALA A 180 -17.27 -9.38 -4.41
C ALA A 180 -18.51 -8.98 -5.23
N LYS A 181 -19.70 -8.95 -4.62
CA LYS A 181 -20.93 -8.51 -5.30
C LYS A 181 -20.77 -7.08 -5.82
N LYS A 182 -20.28 -6.13 -5.00
CA LYS A 182 -20.04 -4.75 -5.42
C LYS A 182 -19.06 -4.67 -6.60
N ALA A 183 -17.95 -5.41 -6.58
CA ALA A 183 -16.99 -5.44 -7.68
C ALA A 183 -17.62 -5.89 -9.00
N TYR A 184 -18.45 -6.94 -8.96
CA TYR A 184 -19.12 -7.45 -10.16
C TYR A 184 -20.25 -6.55 -10.66
N GLU A 185 -21.01 -5.91 -9.77
CA GLU A 185 -21.97 -4.87 -10.12
C GLU A 185 -21.31 -3.70 -10.85
N LEU A 186 -20.06 -3.36 -10.46
CA LEU A 186 -19.23 -2.34 -11.10
C LEU A 186 -18.50 -2.83 -12.36
N GLY A 187 -18.76 -4.07 -12.80
CA GLY A 187 -18.21 -4.62 -14.04
C GLY A 187 -16.83 -5.26 -13.94
N PHE A 188 -16.35 -5.65 -12.73
CA PHE A 188 -15.08 -6.36 -12.63
C PHE A 188 -15.11 -7.69 -13.39
N PRO A 189 -14.15 -7.97 -14.33
CA PRO A 189 -14.32 -9.04 -15.30
C PRO A 189 -13.92 -10.43 -14.80
N LEU A 190 -13.07 -10.53 -13.76
CA LEU A 190 -12.46 -11.81 -13.38
C LEU A 190 -13.28 -12.55 -12.31
N PRO A 191 -13.73 -13.81 -12.56
CA PRO A 191 -14.61 -14.52 -11.63
C PRO A 191 -13.91 -15.17 -10.43
N GLY A 192 -12.60 -15.00 -10.28
CA GLY A 192 -11.79 -15.77 -9.32
C GLY A 192 -12.25 -15.65 -7.87
N LEU A 193 -12.68 -14.46 -7.42
CA LEU A 193 -13.18 -14.27 -6.06
C LEU A 193 -14.53 -14.98 -5.86
N LYS A 194 -15.44 -14.88 -6.84
CA LYS A 194 -16.72 -15.61 -6.84
C LYS A 194 -16.48 -17.11 -6.73
N ASN A 195 -15.61 -17.65 -7.60
CA ASN A 195 -15.31 -19.08 -7.59
C ASN A 195 -14.80 -19.57 -6.24
N LYS A 196 -13.88 -18.81 -5.62
CA LYS A 196 -13.37 -19.12 -4.27
C LYS A 196 -14.46 -19.09 -3.18
N LEU A 197 -15.42 -18.16 -3.27
CA LEU A 197 -16.55 -18.09 -2.36
C LEU A 197 -17.55 -19.24 -2.58
N VAL A 198 -17.77 -19.65 -3.84
CA VAL A 198 -18.58 -20.83 -4.17
C VAL A 198 -17.94 -22.10 -3.63
N GLU A 199 -16.63 -22.31 -3.88
CA GLU A 199 -15.88 -23.45 -3.35
C GLU A 199 -15.91 -23.53 -1.83
N ALA A 200 -15.94 -22.38 -1.16
CA ALA A 200 -16.09 -22.29 0.29
C ALA A 200 -17.54 -22.46 0.78
N GLY A 201 -18.54 -22.61 -0.11
CA GLY A 201 -19.97 -22.64 0.22
C GLY A 201 -20.47 -21.32 0.83
N LYS A 202 -19.89 -20.18 0.44
CA LYS A 202 -20.11 -18.86 1.03
C LYS A 202 -20.55 -17.78 0.03
N TRP A 203 -20.88 -18.16 -1.21
CA TRP A 203 -21.32 -17.20 -2.23
C TRP A 203 -22.79 -16.82 -2.05
N ASP A 204 -23.67 -17.81 -1.91
CA ASP A 204 -25.08 -17.57 -1.71
C ASP A 204 -25.38 -17.44 -0.21
N GLU A 205 -26.22 -16.47 0.14
CA GLU A 205 -26.77 -16.40 1.48
C GLU A 205 -27.78 -17.53 1.64
N PRO A 206 -27.78 -18.28 2.77
CA PRO A 206 -28.92 -19.08 3.10
C PRO A 206 -30.14 -18.16 3.14
N ALA A 207 -31.23 -18.52 2.46
CA ALA A 207 -32.51 -17.85 2.59
C ALA A 207 -32.87 -17.82 4.08
N GLN A 208 -32.96 -16.63 4.63
CA GLN A 208 -33.46 -16.43 5.99
C GLN A 208 -34.97 -16.55 5.97
#